data_48bfe12aa7e75b2bec10454ddbb7e2fd
#
_entry.id   48bfe12aa7e75b2bec10454ddbb7e2fd
#
_cell.length_a   1.000
_cell.length_b   1.000
_cell.length_c   1.000
_cell.angle_alpha   90.00
_cell.angle_beta   90.00
_cell.angle_gamma   90.00
#
_symmetry.space_group_name_H-M   'P 1'
#
loop_
_entity.id
_entity.type
_entity.pdbx_description
1 polymer ?
#
loop_
_entity_poly.entity_id
_entity_poly.type
_entity_poly.pdbx_seq_one_letter_code
_entity_poly.pdbx_strand_id
1 'polypeptide(L)'
;FKDEMKAAILSGNKTATTRDHQKALGEWEACTGSYYHAKPFAVINITENDLNTWAHSLAHWKDEGFDSLEDMHRFAYETGLNRYARVPALYFHQFVVVRQQEIITP
;
A
#
# COMPACT_ATOMS: atom_id res chain seq x y z
N PHE A 1 0.31 2.80 5.90
CA PHE A 1 1.22 3.19 4.80
C PHE A 1 2.36 4.06 5.33
N LYS A 2 3.51 3.99 4.70
CA LYS A 2 4.61 4.92 4.97
C LYS A 2 4.26 6.31 4.44
N ASP A 3 4.83 7.36 5.05
CA ASP A 3 4.54 8.74 4.68
C ASP A 3 4.79 9.03 3.20
N GLU A 4 5.83 8.42 2.61
CA GLU A 4 6.18 8.58 1.20
C GLU A 4 5.07 8.07 0.26
N MET A 5 4.24 7.15 0.73
CA MET A 5 3.18 6.55 -0.08
C MET A 5 1.91 7.39 -0.12
N LYS A 6 1.72 8.30 0.84
CA LYS A 6 0.53 9.15 0.91
C LYS A 6 0.29 9.94 -0.38
N ALA A 7 1.31 10.64 -0.87
CA ALA A 7 1.21 11.43 -2.09
C ALA A 7 0.91 10.54 -3.31
N ALA A 8 1.56 9.37 -3.39
CA ALA A 8 1.34 8.42 -4.48
C ALA A 8 -0.09 7.88 -4.48
N ILE A 9 -0.66 7.61 -3.32
CA ILE A 9 -2.05 7.15 -3.19
C ILE A 9 -3.01 8.26 -3.61
N LEU A 10 -2.83 9.46 -3.10
CA LEU A 10 -3.72 10.59 -3.38
C LEU A 10 -3.67 11.02 -4.84
N SER A 11 -2.53 10.88 -5.52
CA SER A 11 -2.38 11.21 -6.94
C SER A 11 -2.89 10.11 -7.87
N GLY A 12 -3.19 8.93 -7.35
CA GLY A 12 -3.57 7.77 -8.15
C GLY A 12 -2.39 6.98 -8.73
N ASN A 13 -1.16 7.32 -8.40
CA ASN A 13 0.02 6.60 -8.85
C ASN A 13 0.18 5.26 -8.13
N LYS A 14 -0.27 5.17 -6.87
CA LYS A 14 -0.30 3.93 -6.12
C LYS A 14 -1.73 3.42 -6.03
N THR A 15 -1.99 2.27 -6.64
CA THR A 15 -3.31 1.63 -6.70
C THR A 15 -3.30 0.21 -6.14
N ALA A 16 -2.17 -0.23 -5.62
CA ALA A 16 -2.02 -1.57 -5.07
C ALA A 16 -1.05 -1.58 -3.89
N THR A 17 -1.20 -2.57 -3.03
CA THR A 17 -0.32 -2.80 -1.90
C THR A 17 -0.26 -4.29 -1.56
N THR A 18 0.90 -4.74 -1.10
CA THR A 18 1.14 -6.13 -0.68
C THR A 18 1.21 -6.20 0.83
N ARG A 19 0.53 -7.18 1.39
CA ARG A 19 0.50 -7.45 2.83
C ARG A 19 0.63 -8.94 3.10
N ASP A 20 1.08 -9.30 4.29
CA ASP A 20 1.18 -10.69 4.75
C ASP A 20 -0.13 -11.21 5.35
N HIS A 21 -1.16 -10.40 5.38
CA HIS A 21 -2.50 -10.78 5.79
C HIS A 21 -3.53 -10.21 4.81
N GLN A 22 -4.63 -10.93 4.63
CA GLN A 22 -5.70 -10.54 3.73
C GLN A 22 -6.63 -9.53 4.40
N LYS A 23 -6.82 -8.40 3.75
CA LYS A 23 -7.85 -7.43 4.14
C LYS A 23 -9.13 -7.69 3.35
N ALA A 24 -10.27 -7.52 4.02
CA ALA A 24 -11.56 -7.69 3.38
C ALA A 24 -11.76 -6.64 2.26
N LEU A 25 -12.54 -7.02 1.24
CA LEU A 25 -13.01 -6.08 0.23
C LEU A 25 -13.88 -5.00 0.86
N GLY A 26 -13.90 -3.83 0.26
CA GLY A 26 -14.72 -2.71 0.72
C GLY A 26 -13.89 -1.53 1.21
N GLU A 27 -14.54 -0.63 1.95
CA GLU A 27 -13.94 0.62 2.36
C GLU A 27 -13.08 0.48 3.61
N TRP A 28 -11.91 1.13 3.56
CA TRP A 28 -10.95 1.20 4.65
C TRP A 28 -10.36 2.60 4.74
N GLU A 29 -9.99 3.01 5.95
CA GLU A 29 -9.20 4.21 6.12
C GLU A 29 -7.76 3.94 5.75
N ALA A 30 -7.20 4.75 4.84
CA ALA A 30 -5.77 4.76 4.55
C ALA A 30 -5.10 5.73 5.52
N CYS A 31 -4.12 5.23 6.26
CA CYS A 31 -3.46 5.96 7.34
C CYS A 31 -1.95 5.98 7.13
N THR A 32 -1.31 7.05 7.60
CA THR A 32 0.13 7.10 7.85
C THR A 32 0.38 7.02 9.35
N GLY A 33 1.63 6.80 9.74
CA GLY A 33 2.03 6.71 11.14
C GLY A 33 1.98 5.30 11.70
N SER A 34 2.30 5.19 12.99
CA SER A 34 2.30 3.91 13.69
C SER A 34 0.89 3.51 14.10
N TYR A 35 0.73 2.25 14.52
CA TYR A 35 -0.55 1.73 15.00
C TYR A 35 -1.20 2.64 16.07
N TYR A 36 -0.41 3.17 17.00
CA TYR A 36 -0.90 4.02 18.09
C TYR A 36 -1.07 5.49 17.70
N HIS A 37 -0.49 5.90 16.58
CA HIS A 37 -0.50 7.29 16.10
C HIS A 37 -0.93 7.35 14.63
N ALA A 38 -1.87 6.48 14.25
CA ALA A 38 -2.38 6.44 12.89
C ALA A 38 -3.09 7.74 12.53
N LYS A 39 -2.71 8.30 11.37
CA LYS A 39 -3.29 9.54 10.84
C LYS A 39 -4.03 9.20 9.54
N PRO A 40 -5.37 9.16 9.57
CA PRO A 40 -6.12 8.89 8.35
C PRO A 40 -5.99 10.07 7.37
N PHE A 41 -5.82 9.76 6.09
CA PHE A 41 -5.73 10.77 5.04
C PHE A 41 -6.68 10.52 3.87
N ALA A 42 -7.24 9.33 3.77
CA ALA A 42 -8.18 8.98 2.70
C ALA A 42 -9.02 7.78 3.09
N VAL A 43 -10.14 7.62 2.41
CA VAL A 43 -10.88 6.35 2.40
C VAL A 43 -10.60 5.69 1.06
N ILE A 44 -10.18 4.44 1.09
CA ILE A 44 -9.95 3.62 -0.09
C ILE A 44 -10.97 2.50 -0.14
N ASN A 45 -11.29 2.05 -1.35
CA ASN A 45 -12.10 0.86 -1.56
C ASN A 45 -11.22 -0.25 -2.11
N ILE A 46 -11.05 -1.32 -1.34
CA ILE A 46 -10.29 -2.49 -1.77
C ILE A 46 -11.18 -3.31 -2.69
N THR A 47 -10.76 -3.44 -3.95
CA THR A 47 -11.52 -4.13 -4.99
C THR A 47 -11.03 -5.54 -5.25
N GLU A 48 -9.78 -5.84 -4.92
CA GLU A 48 -9.17 -7.16 -5.05
C GLU A 48 -8.22 -7.42 -3.88
N ASN A 49 -8.17 -8.66 -3.41
CA ASN A 49 -7.34 -9.06 -2.27
C ASN A 49 -6.75 -10.45 -2.45
N ASP A 50 -6.20 -10.73 -3.62
CA ASP A 50 -5.82 -12.05 -4.06
C ASP A 50 -4.53 -12.55 -3.40
N LEU A 51 -4.46 -13.87 -3.18
CA LEU A 51 -3.24 -14.55 -2.76
C LEU A 51 -2.19 -14.46 -3.87
N ASN A 52 -0.98 -14.06 -3.52
CA ASN A 52 0.06 -13.80 -4.51
C ASN A 52 1.47 -14.02 -3.95
N THR A 53 2.48 -13.82 -4.80
CA THR A 53 3.88 -13.94 -4.46
C THR A 53 4.58 -12.59 -4.47
N TRP A 54 5.75 -12.51 -3.83
CA TRP A 54 6.57 -11.30 -3.90
C TRP A 54 6.99 -10.96 -5.33
N ALA A 55 7.27 -11.97 -6.16
CA ALA A 55 7.60 -11.76 -7.58
C ALA A 55 6.47 -11.06 -8.33
N HIS A 56 5.21 -11.42 -8.04
CA HIS A 56 4.05 -10.75 -8.62
C HIS A 56 4.00 -9.27 -8.19
N SER A 57 4.24 -9.00 -6.91
CA SER A 57 4.26 -7.62 -6.41
C SER A 57 5.36 -6.80 -7.06
N LEU A 58 6.54 -7.38 -7.25
CA LEU A 58 7.64 -6.71 -7.95
C LEU A 58 7.30 -6.42 -9.42
N ALA A 59 6.60 -7.34 -10.10
CA ALA A 59 6.15 -7.14 -11.48
C ALA A 59 5.12 -5.99 -11.58
N HIS A 60 4.43 -5.67 -10.49
CA HIS A 60 3.45 -4.58 -10.39
C HIS A 60 4.01 -3.36 -9.66
N TRP A 61 5.31 -3.11 -9.77
CA TRP A 61 5.98 -2.01 -9.07
C TRP A 61 5.32 -0.66 -9.34
N LYS A 62 4.80 -0.44 -10.52
CA LYS A 62 4.12 0.79 -10.90
C LYS A 62 2.82 0.98 -10.12
N ASP A 63 2.00 -0.06 -10.02
CA ASP A 63 0.74 -0.03 -9.27
C ASP A 63 1.00 0.10 -7.77
N GLU A 64 2.13 -0.42 -7.30
CA GLU A 64 2.58 -0.27 -5.92
C GLU A 64 3.08 1.15 -5.61
N GLY A 65 3.20 2.01 -6.63
CA GLY A 65 3.48 3.44 -6.45
C GLY A 65 4.92 3.84 -6.65
N PHE A 66 5.73 3.00 -7.29
CA PHE A 66 7.15 3.29 -7.52
C PHE A 66 7.40 3.80 -8.94
N ASP A 67 8.48 4.57 -9.11
CA ASP A 67 8.87 5.10 -10.42
C ASP A 67 9.66 4.08 -11.26
N SER A 68 10.23 3.07 -10.60
CA SER A 68 10.97 1.99 -11.23
C SER A 68 11.00 0.76 -10.34
N LEU A 69 11.32 -0.40 -10.92
CA LEU A 69 11.56 -1.61 -10.15
C LEU A 69 12.73 -1.45 -9.18
N GLU A 70 13.76 -0.71 -9.58
CA GLU A 70 14.92 -0.43 -8.71
C GLU A 70 14.51 0.36 -7.47
N ASP A 71 13.64 1.35 -7.62
CA ASP A 71 13.12 2.13 -6.50
C ASP A 71 12.32 1.26 -5.54
N MET A 72 11.52 0.34 -6.06
CA MET A 72 10.79 -0.62 -5.23
C MET A 72 11.74 -1.53 -4.44
N HIS A 73 12.77 -2.04 -5.07
CA HIS A 73 13.79 -2.85 -4.40
C HIS A 73 14.50 -2.06 -3.29
N ARG A 74 14.86 -0.82 -3.57
CA ARG A 74 15.52 0.06 -2.58
C ARG A 74 14.60 0.31 -1.39
N PHE A 75 13.35 0.67 -1.65
CA PHE A 75 12.35 0.90 -0.60
C PHE A 75 12.15 -0.36 0.25
N ALA A 76 12.03 -1.52 -0.39
CA ALA A 76 11.84 -2.78 0.31
C ALA A 76 13.04 -3.11 1.21
N TYR A 77 14.24 -2.86 0.74
CA TYR A 77 15.45 -3.06 1.53
C TYR A 77 15.51 -2.10 2.73
N GLU A 78 15.26 -0.82 2.51
CA GLU A 78 15.34 0.22 3.56
C GLU A 78 14.26 0.05 4.63
N THR A 79 13.09 -0.46 4.27
CA THR A 79 11.97 -0.63 5.19
C THR A 79 11.83 -2.04 5.75
N GLY A 80 12.67 -2.98 5.30
CA GLY A 80 12.62 -4.38 5.72
C GLY A 80 11.51 -5.18 5.04
N LEU A 81 10.81 -4.64 4.05
CA LEU A 81 9.76 -5.35 3.31
C LEU A 81 10.33 -6.47 2.43
N ASN A 82 11.63 -6.45 2.15
CA ASN A 82 12.29 -7.52 1.39
C ASN A 82 12.15 -8.89 2.09
N ARG A 83 11.79 -8.93 3.39
CA ARG A 83 11.44 -10.19 4.08
C ARG A 83 10.26 -10.91 3.42
N TYR A 84 9.41 -10.19 2.69
CA TYR A 84 8.27 -10.79 1.99
C TYR A 84 8.69 -11.77 0.90
N ALA A 85 9.93 -11.71 0.41
CA ALA A 85 10.46 -12.71 -0.51
C ALA A 85 10.47 -14.13 0.09
N ARG A 86 10.42 -14.24 1.43
CA ARG A 86 10.45 -15.51 2.17
C ARG A 86 9.12 -15.87 2.82
N VAL A 87 8.10 -15.01 2.68
CA VAL A 87 6.78 -15.28 3.25
C VAL A 87 6.00 -16.17 2.29
N PRO A 88 5.46 -17.31 2.76
CA PRO A 88 4.81 -18.28 1.87
C PRO A 88 3.46 -17.81 1.33
N ALA A 89 2.82 -16.86 2.00
CA ALA A 89 1.51 -16.35 1.59
C ALA A 89 1.50 -14.83 1.72
N LEU A 90 1.38 -14.17 0.58
CA LEU A 90 1.19 -12.71 0.50
C LEU A 90 -0.13 -12.43 -0.18
N TYR A 91 -0.69 -11.27 0.09
CA TYR A 91 -1.94 -10.82 -0.52
C TYR A 91 -1.71 -9.51 -1.24
N PHE A 92 -2.06 -9.52 -2.52
CA PHE A 92 -2.00 -8.33 -3.38
C PHE A 92 -3.36 -7.68 -3.38
N HIS A 93 -3.41 -6.46 -2.85
CA HIS A 93 -4.65 -5.69 -2.75
C HIS A 93 -4.64 -4.60 -3.81
N GLN A 94 -5.68 -4.54 -4.62
CA GLN A 94 -5.94 -3.41 -5.48
C GLN A 94 -7.01 -2.53 -4.83
N PHE A 95 -6.86 -1.22 -4.97
CA PHE A 95 -7.78 -0.27 -4.38
C PHE A 95 -7.93 0.99 -5.22
N VAL A 96 -9.02 1.71 -4.97
CA VAL A 96 -9.25 3.05 -5.51
C VAL A 96 -9.50 4.01 -4.36
N VAL A 97 -9.13 5.27 -4.52
CA VAL A 97 -9.44 6.31 -3.53
C VAL A 97 -10.89 6.71 -3.71
N VAL A 98 -11.67 6.59 -2.63
CA VAL A 98 -13.08 7.00 -2.62
C VAL A 98 -13.21 8.47 -2.29
N ARG A 99 -12.46 8.91 -1.26
CA ARG A 99 -12.43 10.32 -0.85
C ARG A 99 -11.18 10.61 -0.05
N GLN A 100 -10.73 11.85 -0.15
CA GLN A 100 -9.65 12.37 0.69
C GLN A 100 -10.23 12.82 2.02
N GLN A 101 -9.53 12.50 3.10
CA GLN A 101 -9.89 13.00 4.42
C GLN A 101 -8.96 14.17 4.77
N GLU A 102 -9.56 15.32 5.02
CA GLU A 102 -8.82 16.45 5.53
C GLU A 102 -9.01 16.53 7.05
N ILE A 103 -7.89 16.60 7.78
CA ILE A 103 -7.94 16.97 9.18
C ILE A 103 -8.11 18.49 9.21
N ILE A 104 -9.32 18.93 9.43
CA ILE A 104 -9.57 20.34 9.71
C ILE A 104 -9.16 20.55 11.16
N THR A 105 -7.96 21.12 11.35
CA THR A 105 -7.58 21.67 12.64
C THR A 105 -8.26 23.03 12.77
N PRO A 106 -9.06 23.25 13.81
CA PRO A 106 -9.62 24.56 14.08
C PRO A 106 -8.53 25.59 14.39
#